data_aa97736ba357497364e222c539d52fe0
#
_entry.id   aa97736ba357497364e222c539d52fe0
#
_cell.length_a   1.000
_cell.length_b   1.000
_cell.length_c   1.000
_cell.angle_alpha   90.00
_cell.angle_beta   90.00
_cell.angle_gamma   90.00
#
_symmetry.space_group_name_H-M   'P 1'
#
loop_
_entity.id
_entity.type
_entity.pdbx_description
1 polymer ?
#
loop_
_entity_poly.entity_id
_entity_poly.type
_entity_poly.pdbx_seq_one_letter_code
_entity_poly.pdbx_strand_id
1 'polypeptide(L)'
;MARRENSPRRRRTPSRTSASRVLAVCCGQTEQAYLDGLKRLSKPVTLRSIVKVGSPAQLVRHAVKLREKDRDGFDEYWCVVDVDDFDIDEAVAEAESTGISLAVSNPCFEVWLILHFADCTAGISGPKAAVERLRKYLPKYAKGALDFTVLAERVDRAVERAKALGAGNPSSDMWRLVEVVRKH
;
A
#
# COMPACT_ATOMS: atom_id res chain seq x y z
N MET A 1 -6.72 -1.59 -68.55
CA MET A 1 -5.59 -1.82 -67.63
C MET A 1 -5.85 -1.03 -66.37
N ALA A 2 -6.21 -1.70 -65.27
CA ALA A 2 -6.58 -1.06 -64.03
C ALA A 2 -5.34 -1.03 -63.10
N ARG A 3 -4.95 0.17 -62.67
CA ARG A 3 -3.81 0.46 -61.78
C ARG A 3 -4.24 0.16 -60.35
N ARG A 4 -3.63 -0.86 -59.69
CA ARG A 4 -3.82 -1.18 -58.29
C ARG A 4 -3.09 -0.11 -57.45
N GLU A 5 -3.84 0.67 -56.67
CA GLU A 5 -3.31 1.55 -55.64
C GLU A 5 -2.92 0.70 -54.42
N ASN A 6 -1.61 0.71 -54.10
CA ASN A 6 -1.04 0.15 -52.90
C ASN A 6 -1.20 1.17 -51.76
N SER A 7 -2.25 0.99 -50.91
CA SER A 7 -2.34 1.76 -49.65
C SER A 7 -1.23 1.32 -48.70
N PRO A 8 -0.44 2.27 -48.14
CA PRO A 8 0.60 1.93 -47.19
C PRO A 8 -0.04 1.42 -45.86
N ARG A 9 0.25 0.17 -45.51
CA ARG A 9 -0.10 -0.42 -44.22
C ARG A 9 0.50 0.48 -43.12
N ARG A 10 -0.39 1.24 -42.43
CA ARG A 10 -0.07 2.01 -41.26
C ARG A 10 0.51 1.06 -40.20
N ARG A 11 1.84 1.13 -39.97
CA ARG A 11 2.51 0.41 -38.88
C ARG A 11 1.81 0.79 -37.57
N ARG A 12 1.13 -0.18 -36.95
CA ARG A 12 0.64 -0.03 -35.58
C ARG A 12 1.87 0.16 -34.68
N THR A 13 2.05 1.36 -34.18
CA THR A 13 3.01 1.64 -33.11
C THR A 13 2.68 0.71 -31.95
N PRO A 14 3.67 -0.03 -31.39
CA PRO A 14 3.42 -0.81 -30.18
C PRO A 14 2.87 0.14 -29.12
N SER A 15 1.68 -0.15 -28.59
CA SER A 15 1.17 0.53 -27.41
C SER A 15 2.19 0.31 -26.30
N ARG A 16 2.92 1.36 -25.92
CA ARG A 16 3.65 1.36 -24.65
C ARG A 16 2.60 1.15 -23.58
N THR A 17 2.58 -0.03 -22.95
CA THR A 17 1.89 -0.21 -21.69
C THR A 17 2.46 0.84 -20.74
N SER A 18 1.68 1.90 -20.50
CA SER A 18 2.09 2.92 -19.52
C SER A 18 2.23 2.23 -18.18
N ALA A 19 3.35 2.45 -17.50
CA ALA A 19 3.55 1.93 -16.16
C ALA A 19 2.40 2.40 -15.25
N SER A 20 1.80 1.47 -14.53
CA SER A 20 0.71 1.78 -13.59
C SER A 20 1.19 2.79 -12.55
N ARG A 21 0.31 3.74 -12.19
CA ARG A 21 0.60 4.83 -11.25
C ARG A 21 -0.30 4.70 -10.03
N VAL A 22 0.32 4.56 -8.87
CA VAL A 22 -0.35 4.35 -7.58
C VAL A 22 -0.04 5.52 -6.66
N LEU A 23 -1.06 6.14 -6.07
CA LEU A 23 -0.91 7.12 -5.01
C LEU A 23 -1.39 6.50 -3.69
N ALA A 24 -0.56 6.54 -2.66
CA ALA A 24 -0.88 6.06 -1.31
C ALA A 24 -0.84 7.20 -0.30
N VAL A 25 -1.93 7.40 0.43
CA VAL A 25 -2.04 8.31 1.58
C VAL A 25 -1.82 7.50 2.84
N CYS A 26 -0.78 7.84 3.61
CA CYS A 26 -0.37 7.14 4.83
C CYS A 26 -0.75 7.95 6.07
N CYS A 27 -1.12 7.27 7.16
CA CYS A 27 -1.40 7.93 8.44
C CYS A 27 -0.12 8.41 9.15
N GLY A 28 1.05 7.81 8.86
CA GLY A 28 2.31 8.16 9.51
C GLY A 28 3.55 8.02 8.62
N GLN A 29 4.70 8.41 9.20
CA GLN A 29 5.99 8.39 8.50
C GLN A 29 6.56 6.97 8.35
N THR A 30 6.20 6.03 9.21
CA THR A 30 6.67 4.64 9.13
C THR A 30 6.14 3.97 7.87
N GLU A 31 4.84 4.12 7.60
CA GLU A 31 4.16 3.61 6.41
C GLU A 31 4.76 4.24 5.15
N GLN A 32 4.97 5.56 5.16
CA GLN A 32 5.61 6.27 4.05
C GLN A 32 7.01 5.73 3.81
N ALA A 33 7.84 5.60 4.84
CA ALA A 33 9.21 5.09 4.71
C ALA A 33 9.23 3.66 4.15
N TYR A 34 8.27 2.81 4.55
CA TYR A 34 8.09 1.48 3.99
C TYR A 34 7.79 1.52 2.48
N LEU A 35 6.80 2.33 2.08
CA LEU A 35 6.39 2.46 0.67
C LEU A 35 7.49 3.08 -0.20
N ASP A 36 8.23 4.06 0.31
CA ASP A 36 9.39 4.65 -0.37
C ASP A 36 10.53 3.63 -0.55
N GLY A 37 10.69 2.72 0.41
CA GLY A 37 11.59 1.58 0.27
C GLY A 37 11.10 0.58 -0.77
N LEU A 38 9.82 0.21 -0.71
CA LEU A 38 9.17 -0.71 -1.64
C LEU A 38 9.25 -0.22 -3.10
N LYS A 39 9.08 1.07 -3.33
CA LYS A 39 9.21 1.73 -4.64
C LYS A 39 10.52 1.39 -5.35
N ARG A 40 11.62 1.18 -4.61
CA ARG A 40 12.93 0.83 -5.18
C ARG A 40 12.95 -0.59 -5.76
N LEU A 41 12.09 -1.46 -5.26
CA LEU A 41 11.91 -2.85 -5.73
C LEU A 41 10.88 -2.96 -6.85
N SER A 42 10.13 -1.89 -7.12
CA SER A 42 8.91 -1.91 -7.93
C SER A 42 9.12 -1.15 -9.22
N LYS A 43 9.54 -1.84 -10.26
CA LYS A 43 9.58 -1.31 -11.64
C LYS A 43 8.75 -2.25 -12.50
N PRO A 44 7.82 -1.75 -13.33
CA PRO A 44 7.67 -0.38 -13.84
C PRO A 44 6.65 0.50 -13.10
N VAL A 45 6.02 0.07 -11.98
CA VAL A 45 4.97 0.84 -11.28
C VAL A 45 5.53 2.14 -10.71
N THR A 46 4.81 3.24 -10.91
CA THR A 46 5.11 4.53 -10.27
C THR A 46 4.31 4.64 -8.98
N LEU A 47 4.97 4.48 -7.83
CA LEU A 47 4.37 4.67 -6.52
C LEU A 47 4.72 6.07 -5.97
N ARG A 48 3.70 6.81 -5.54
CA ARG A 48 3.85 8.04 -4.75
C ARG A 48 3.18 7.86 -3.39
N SER A 49 3.93 8.09 -2.32
CA SER A 49 3.44 8.07 -0.94
C SER A 49 3.38 9.49 -0.38
N ILE A 50 2.35 9.78 0.38
CA ILE A 50 2.21 11.05 1.12
C ILE A 50 1.68 10.78 2.51
N VAL A 51 2.05 11.62 3.47
CA VAL A 51 1.55 11.54 4.86
C VAL A 51 0.42 12.55 5.06
N LYS A 52 -0.67 12.09 5.67
CA LYS A 52 -1.77 12.90 6.14
C LYS A 52 -2.17 12.46 7.55
N VAL A 53 -1.90 13.29 8.53
CA VAL A 53 -2.36 13.04 9.91
C VAL A 53 -3.87 13.24 9.97
N GLY A 54 -4.57 12.31 10.63
CA GLY A 54 -6.01 12.34 10.79
C GLY A 54 -6.62 10.96 11.00
N SER A 55 -7.95 10.91 11.19
CA SER A 55 -8.67 9.64 11.26
C SER A 55 -8.70 8.92 9.91
N PRO A 56 -8.94 7.59 9.88
CA PRO A 56 -9.07 6.84 8.64
C PRO A 56 -10.01 7.48 7.62
N ALA A 57 -11.19 7.93 8.02
CA ALA A 57 -12.13 8.62 7.15
C ALA A 57 -11.59 9.95 6.60
N GLN A 58 -10.81 10.71 7.41
CA GLN A 58 -10.16 11.93 6.93
C GLN A 58 -9.09 11.65 5.88
N LEU A 59 -8.40 10.52 5.96
CA LEU A 59 -7.44 10.09 4.93
C LEU A 59 -8.16 9.79 3.62
N VAL A 60 -9.27 9.06 3.67
CA VAL A 60 -10.10 8.75 2.48
C VAL A 60 -10.56 10.03 1.81
N ARG A 61 -11.16 10.97 2.57
CA ARG A 61 -11.59 12.28 2.04
C ARG A 61 -10.45 13.07 1.43
N HIS A 62 -9.26 12.96 2.01
CA HIS A 62 -8.07 13.59 1.44
C HIS A 62 -7.66 12.95 0.11
N ALA A 63 -7.67 11.62 0.03
CA ALA A 63 -7.38 10.90 -1.22
C ALA A 63 -8.37 11.25 -2.34
N VAL A 64 -9.67 11.36 -2.02
CA VAL A 64 -10.70 11.82 -2.95
C VAL A 64 -10.39 13.22 -3.49
N LYS A 65 -10.06 14.18 -2.60
CA LYS A 65 -9.70 15.54 -3.01
C LYS A 65 -8.44 15.59 -3.89
N LEU A 66 -7.48 14.72 -3.64
CA LEU A 66 -6.29 14.62 -4.47
C LEU A 66 -6.65 14.10 -5.86
N ARG A 67 -7.47 13.05 -5.95
CA ARG A 67 -7.94 12.48 -7.21
C ARG A 67 -8.69 13.51 -8.06
N GLU A 68 -9.57 14.30 -7.44
CA GLU A 68 -10.33 15.36 -8.14
C GLU A 68 -9.45 16.46 -8.72
N LYS A 69 -8.30 16.73 -8.08
CA LYS A 69 -7.35 17.77 -8.50
C LYS A 69 -6.28 17.26 -9.46
N ASP A 70 -6.09 15.96 -9.53
CA ASP A 70 -5.01 15.35 -10.29
C ASP A 70 -5.39 15.23 -11.77
N ARG A 71 -4.86 16.13 -12.60
CA ARG A 71 -5.07 16.15 -14.05
C ARG A 71 -4.29 15.07 -14.79
N ASP A 72 -3.18 14.59 -14.21
CA ASP A 72 -2.30 13.59 -14.81
C ASP A 72 -2.65 12.16 -14.38
N GLY A 73 -3.62 12.02 -13.53
CA GLY A 73 -4.29 10.83 -13.04
C GLY A 73 -3.35 9.70 -12.56
N PHE A 74 -3.47 9.32 -11.28
CA PHE A 74 -3.05 8.00 -10.84
C PHE A 74 -4.12 6.99 -11.22
N ASP A 75 -3.71 5.76 -11.54
CA ASP A 75 -4.64 4.68 -11.88
C ASP A 75 -5.33 4.14 -10.63
N GLU A 76 -4.63 4.14 -9.49
CA GLU A 76 -5.14 3.68 -8.21
C GLU A 76 -4.80 4.66 -7.08
N TYR A 77 -5.77 4.82 -6.16
CA TYR A 77 -5.65 5.62 -4.94
C TYR A 77 -5.87 4.72 -3.73
N TRP A 78 -4.91 4.72 -2.82
CA TRP A 78 -4.90 3.89 -1.63
C TRP A 78 -4.79 4.75 -0.37
N CYS A 79 -5.41 4.29 0.73
CA CYS A 79 -5.15 4.79 2.07
C CYS A 79 -4.58 3.66 2.93
N VAL A 80 -3.46 3.91 3.59
CA VAL A 80 -2.86 3.00 4.57
C VAL A 80 -3.28 3.49 5.94
N VAL A 81 -4.06 2.68 6.64
CA VAL A 81 -4.72 3.06 7.89
C VAL A 81 -4.59 1.98 8.96
N ASP A 82 -4.61 2.41 10.20
CA ASP A 82 -4.64 1.55 11.38
C ASP A 82 -6.05 1.53 11.98
N VAL A 83 -6.45 0.39 12.53
CA VAL A 83 -7.69 0.29 13.30
C VAL A 83 -7.54 1.06 14.61
N ASP A 84 -6.43 0.82 15.34
CA ASP A 84 -6.06 1.46 16.60
C ASP A 84 -7.29 1.78 17.49
N ASP A 85 -7.49 3.05 17.86
CA ASP A 85 -8.64 3.54 18.64
C ASP A 85 -9.77 4.11 17.76
N PHE A 86 -9.71 3.93 16.43
CA PHE A 86 -10.69 4.49 15.50
C PHE A 86 -11.74 3.46 15.07
N ASP A 87 -12.98 3.93 14.96
CA ASP A 87 -13.99 3.21 14.20
C ASP A 87 -13.64 3.26 12.70
N ILE A 88 -13.38 2.08 12.15
CA ILE A 88 -12.98 1.94 10.75
C ILE A 88 -14.19 1.92 9.79
N ASP A 89 -15.41 1.69 10.30
CA ASP A 89 -16.59 1.47 9.47
C ASP A 89 -16.93 2.68 8.60
N GLU A 90 -16.80 3.90 9.16
CA GLU A 90 -16.97 5.14 8.38
C GLU A 90 -15.97 5.22 7.22
N ALA A 91 -14.71 4.89 7.47
CA ALA A 91 -13.68 4.92 6.45
C ALA A 91 -13.90 3.87 5.36
N VAL A 92 -14.37 2.67 5.74
CA VAL A 92 -14.70 1.60 4.80
C VAL A 92 -15.86 2.02 3.90
N ALA A 93 -16.97 2.50 4.48
CA ALA A 93 -18.12 2.94 3.71
C ALA A 93 -17.79 4.09 2.74
N GLU A 94 -16.97 5.05 3.17
CA GLU A 94 -16.55 6.16 2.33
C GLU A 94 -15.59 5.71 1.22
N ALA A 95 -14.68 4.80 1.51
CA ALA A 95 -13.75 4.22 0.54
C ALA A 95 -14.49 3.44 -0.54
N GLU A 96 -15.44 2.58 -0.16
CA GLU A 96 -16.29 1.83 -1.09
C GLU A 96 -17.11 2.76 -2.01
N SER A 97 -17.75 3.78 -1.44
CA SER A 97 -18.59 4.72 -2.21
C SER A 97 -17.79 5.57 -3.18
N THR A 98 -16.52 5.80 -2.88
CA THR A 98 -15.64 6.66 -3.68
C THR A 98 -14.62 5.89 -4.54
N GLY A 99 -14.52 4.57 -4.41
CA GLY A 99 -13.54 3.77 -5.15
C GLY A 99 -12.09 4.02 -4.71
N ILE A 100 -11.87 4.45 -3.47
CA ILE A 100 -10.56 4.51 -2.83
C ILE A 100 -10.28 3.14 -2.20
N SER A 101 -9.09 2.59 -2.39
CA SER A 101 -8.70 1.32 -1.79
C SER A 101 -8.12 1.53 -0.39
N LEU A 102 -8.42 0.60 0.53
CA LEU A 102 -7.85 0.61 1.88
C LEU A 102 -6.83 -0.53 2.05
N ALA A 103 -5.74 -0.24 2.72
CA ALA A 103 -4.83 -1.19 3.32
C ALA A 103 -4.88 -1.00 4.83
N VAL A 104 -5.70 -1.84 5.48
CA VAL A 104 -5.98 -1.74 6.91
C VAL A 104 -5.03 -2.65 7.69
N SER A 105 -4.47 -2.16 8.81
CA SER A 105 -3.72 -2.97 9.76
C SER A 105 -4.39 -2.95 11.14
N ASN A 106 -4.56 -4.10 11.74
CA ASN A 106 -5.20 -4.28 13.05
C ASN A 106 -4.23 -4.96 14.04
N PRO A 107 -3.87 -4.33 15.16
CA PRO A 107 -4.28 -2.99 15.56
C PRO A 107 -3.55 -1.86 14.83
N CYS A 108 -2.34 -2.08 14.31
CA CYS A 108 -1.51 -1.03 13.74
C CYS A 108 -0.50 -1.58 12.72
N PHE A 109 0.17 -0.69 11.98
CA PHE A 109 1.10 -1.01 10.91
C PHE A 109 2.27 -1.90 11.34
N GLU A 110 2.67 -1.87 12.61
CA GLU A 110 3.72 -2.75 13.12
C GLU A 110 3.40 -4.23 12.96
N VAL A 111 2.11 -4.64 12.87
CA VAL A 111 1.73 -6.02 12.53
C VAL A 111 2.30 -6.40 11.16
N TRP A 112 2.15 -5.54 10.15
CA TRP A 112 2.75 -5.75 8.83
C TRP A 112 4.27 -5.93 8.90
N LEU A 113 4.95 -5.12 9.70
CA LEU A 113 6.40 -5.22 9.87
C LEU A 113 6.81 -6.54 10.56
N ILE A 114 6.05 -7.00 11.55
CA ILE A 114 6.29 -8.29 12.23
C ILE A 114 6.20 -9.45 11.24
N LEU A 115 5.23 -9.41 10.32
CA LEU A 115 5.00 -10.46 9.34
C LEU A 115 6.20 -10.68 8.39
N HIS A 116 7.11 -9.73 8.26
CA HIS A 116 8.38 -9.93 7.54
C HIS A 116 9.28 -10.97 8.24
N PHE A 117 9.16 -11.12 9.56
CA PHE A 117 10.07 -11.95 10.37
C PHE A 117 9.43 -13.23 10.87
N ALA A 118 8.16 -13.17 11.27
CA ALA A 118 7.48 -14.30 11.91
C ALA A 118 5.96 -14.26 11.68
N ASP A 119 5.33 -15.40 11.93
CA ASP A 119 3.88 -15.50 12.03
C ASP A 119 3.38 -14.71 13.25
N CYS A 120 2.20 -14.15 13.13
CA CYS A 120 1.61 -13.25 14.12
C CYS A 120 0.17 -13.65 14.42
N THR A 121 -0.03 -14.85 14.99
CA THR A 121 -1.37 -15.42 15.22
C THR A 121 -1.97 -15.06 16.59
N ALA A 122 -1.14 -14.76 17.58
CA ALA A 122 -1.62 -14.35 18.90
C ALA A 122 -2.07 -12.88 18.90
N GLY A 123 -3.23 -12.61 19.46
CA GLY A 123 -3.78 -11.27 19.59
C GLY A 123 -2.81 -10.23 20.13
N ILE A 124 -2.90 -9.01 19.66
CA ILE A 124 -2.07 -7.88 20.07
C ILE A 124 -2.96 -6.82 20.68
N SER A 125 -2.72 -6.48 21.95
CA SER A 125 -3.57 -5.58 22.75
C SER A 125 -3.51 -4.11 22.33
N GLY A 126 -2.67 -3.74 21.37
CA GLY A 126 -2.55 -2.38 20.86
C GLY A 126 -1.14 -2.03 20.39
N PRO A 127 -0.93 -0.77 19.95
CA PRO A 127 0.32 -0.33 19.31
C PRO A 127 1.57 -0.54 20.17
N LYS A 128 1.49 -0.34 21.49
CA LYS A 128 2.64 -0.57 22.40
C LYS A 128 3.09 -2.03 22.37
N ALA A 129 2.15 -2.96 22.48
CA ALA A 129 2.45 -4.39 22.43
C ALA A 129 3.00 -4.81 21.05
N ALA A 130 2.50 -4.22 19.97
CA ALA A 130 3.01 -4.45 18.63
C ALA A 130 4.47 -3.97 18.49
N VAL A 131 4.80 -2.77 18.97
CA VAL A 131 6.16 -2.24 18.97
C VAL A 131 7.10 -3.12 19.80
N GLU A 132 6.70 -3.53 21.00
CA GLU A 132 7.49 -4.43 21.85
C GLU A 132 7.77 -5.77 21.16
N ARG A 133 6.76 -6.33 20.49
CA ARG A 133 6.90 -7.56 19.71
C ARG A 133 7.82 -7.37 18.51
N LEU A 134 7.68 -6.27 17.77
CA LEU A 134 8.53 -5.93 16.63
C LEU A 134 10.01 -5.76 17.05
N ARG A 135 10.28 -5.16 18.20
CA ARG A 135 11.64 -4.96 18.71
C ARG A 135 12.41 -6.25 18.98
N LYS A 136 11.76 -7.40 19.08
CA LYS A 136 12.45 -8.69 19.13
C LYS A 136 13.20 -9.00 17.84
N TYR A 137 12.75 -8.45 16.71
CA TYR A 137 13.35 -8.62 15.38
C TYR A 137 14.11 -7.37 14.92
N LEU A 138 13.63 -6.21 15.32
CA LEU A 138 14.22 -4.90 15.03
C LEU A 138 14.49 -4.13 16.34
N PRO A 139 15.58 -4.46 17.08
CA PRO A 139 15.82 -3.88 18.43
C PRO A 139 15.90 -2.37 18.43
N LYS A 140 16.35 -1.75 17.32
CA LYS A 140 16.50 -0.28 17.19
C LYS A 140 15.27 0.37 16.53
N TYR A 141 14.16 -0.35 16.39
CA TYR A 141 12.97 0.22 15.77
C TYR A 141 12.48 1.44 16.53
N ALA A 142 12.28 2.53 15.78
CA ALA A 142 11.61 3.75 16.22
C ALA A 142 10.62 4.19 15.15
N LYS A 143 9.44 4.68 15.57
CA LYS A 143 8.43 5.19 14.65
C LYS A 143 9.03 6.30 13.78
N GLY A 144 8.76 6.24 12.46
CA GLY A 144 9.28 7.22 11.50
C GLY A 144 10.74 7.03 11.06
N ALA A 145 11.46 6.06 11.63
CA ALA A 145 12.87 5.78 11.30
C ALA A 145 13.06 4.33 10.84
N LEU A 146 12.31 3.90 9.83
CA LEU A 146 12.34 2.55 9.30
C LEU A 146 13.47 2.37 8.27
N ASP A 147 14.38 1.45 8.54
CA ASP A 147 15.32 0.96 7.52
C ASP A 147 14.66 -0.17 6.72
N PHE A 148 14.23 0.13 5.51
CA PHE A 148 13.58 -0.85 4.64
C PHE A 148 14.53 -1.96 4.16
N THR A 149 15.83 -1.75 4.16
CA THR A 149 16.80 -2.73 3.62
C THR A 149 16.72 -4.06 4.33
N VAL A 150 16.44 -4.05 5.64
CA VAL A 150 16.28 -5.28 6.45
C VAL A 150 14.98 -6.03 6.17
N LEU A 151 14.03 -5.40 5.48
CA LEU A 151 12.72 -5.97 5.12
C LEU A 151 12.68 -6.45 3.66
N ALA A 152 13.52 -5.87 2.80
CA ALA A 152 13.44 -6.00 1.34
C ALA A 152 13.33 -7.45 0.84
N GLU A 153 14.17 -8.34 1.36
CA GLU A 153 14.18 -9.76 0.96
C GLU A 153 13.06 -10.59 1.60
N ARG A 154 12.30 -10.01 2.52
CA ARG A 154 11.25 -10.66 3.30
C ARG A 154 9.84 -10.28 2.88
N VAL A 155 9.69 -9.40 1.89
CA VAL A 155 8.39 -8.87 1.44
C VAL A 155 7.46 -9.99 1.00
N ASP A 156 7.95 -10.98 0.25
CA ASP A 156 7.13 -12.10 -0.22
C ASP A 156 6.62 -12.95 0.94
N ARG A 157 7.47 -13.19 1.94
CA ARG A 157 7.08 -13.91 3.17
C ARG A 157 6.04 -13.13 3.98
N ALA A 158 6.15 -11.81 4.04
CA ALA A 158 5.15 -10.97 4.69
C ALA A 158 3.80 -11.07 3.99
N VAL A 159 3.77 -11.05 2.65
CA VAL A 159 2.55 -11.24 1.85
C VAL A 159 1.91 -12.61 2.13
N GLU A 160 2.68 -13.69 2.08
CA GLU A 160 2.20 -15.05 2.36
C GLU A 160 1.57 -15.15 3.76
N ARG A 161 2.26 -14.62 4.79
CA ARG A 161 1.79 -14.64 6.17
C ARG A 161 0.55 -13.78 6.39
N ALA A 162 0.49 -12.59 5.79
CA ALA A 162 -0.68 -11.72 5.90
C ALA A 162 -1.93 -12.37 5.29
N LYS A 163 -1.80 -13.02 4.14
CA LYS A 163 -2.89 -13.78 3.50
C LYS A 163 -3.35 -14.96 4.35
N ALA A 164 -2.41 -15.69 4.93
CA ALA A 164 -2.71 -16.83 5.80
C ALA A 164 -3.37 -16.42 7.12
N LEU A 165 -3.03 -15.23 7.62
CA LEU A 165 -3.58 -14.69 8.88
C LEU A 165 -5.07 -14.35 8.75
N GLY A 166 -5.50 -13.86 7.58
CA GLY A 166 -6.88 -13.45 7.35
C GLY A 166 -7.28 -12.18 8.11
N ALA A 167 -8.57 -12.03 8.37
CA ALA A 167 -9.14 -10.88 9.08
C ALA A 167 -9.10 -11.09 10.61
N GLY A 168 -9.14 -9.99 11.36
CA GLY A 168 -9.22 -9.98 12.84
C GLY A 168 -8.05 -9.25 13.49
N ASN A 169 -7.76 -9.58 14.73
CA ASN A 169 -6.62 -9.05 15.48
C ASN A 169 -5.68 -10.19 15.86
N PRO A 170 -4.44 -10.20 15.32
CA PRO A 170 -3.87 -9.23 14.39
C PRO A 170 -4.23 -9.52 12.92
N SER A 171 -4.19 -8.49 12.09
CA SER A 171 -4.29 -8.62 10.63
C SER A 171 -3.63 -7.44 9.89
N SER A 172 -3.35 -7.59 8.59
CA SER A 172 -2.91 -6.49 7.76
C SER A 172 -3.26 -6.74 6.29
N ASP A 173 -3.93 -5.77 5.66
CA ASP A 173 -4.25 -5.77 4.23
C ASP A 173 -3.14 -5.17 3.36
N MET A 174 -2.01 -4.81 3.94
CA MET A 174 -0.87 -4.25 3.20
C MET A 174 -0.41 -5.13 2.04
N TRP A 175 -0.61 -6.46 2.15
CA TRP A 175 -0.28 -7.39 1.07
C TRP A 175 -0.99 -7.04 -0.26
N ARG A 176 -2.22 -6.49 -0.21
CA ARG A 176 -2.98 -6.08 -1.40
C ARG A 176 -2.28 -4.94 -2.13
N LEU A 177 -1.90 -3.88 -1.39
CA LEU A 177 -1.16 -2.75 -1.96
C LEU A 177 0.22 -3.19 -2.47
N VAL A 178 0.92 -4.05 -1.71
CA VAL A 178 2.23 -4.57 -2.11
C VAL A 178 2.14 -5.36 -3.42
N GLU A 179 1.12 -6.20 -3.60
CA GLU A 179 0.91 -6.93 -4.85
C GLU A 179 0.61 -6.00 -6.02
N VAL A 180 -0.21 -4.96 -5.83
CA VAL A 180 -0.46 -3.96 -6.88
C VAL A 180 0.84 -3.27 -7.30
N VAL A 181 1.65 -2.87 -6.34
CA VAL A 181 2.91 -2.14 -6.60
C VAL A 181 3.98 -3.06 -7.22
N ARG A 182 3.93 -4.37 -6.96
CA ARG A 182 4.91 -5.35 -7.45
C ARG A 182 4.42 -6.19 -8.64
N LYS A 183 3.16 -6.05 -9.03
CA LYS A 183 2.64 -6.69 -10.24
C LYS A 183 3.36 -6.14 -11.47
N HIS A 184 4.44 -6.81 -11.86
CA HIS A 184 5.05 -6.84 -13.21
C HIS A 184 6.50 -7.34 -13.14
#